data_68ed1411df4d02f668199bf11c68e2a7
#
_entry.id   68ed1411df4d02f668199bf11c68e2a7
#
_cell.length_a   1.000
_cell.length_b   1.000
_cell.length_c   1.000
_cell.angle_alpha   90.00
_cell.angle_beta   90.00
_cell.angle_gamma   90.00
#
_symmetry.space_group_name_H-M   'P 1'
#
loop_
_entity.id
_entity.type
_entity.pdbx_description
1 polymer ?
#
loop_
_entity_poly.entity_id
_entity_poly.type
_entity_poly.pdbx_seq_one_letter_code
_entity_poly.pdbx_strand_id
1 'polypeptide(L)'
;MKREQRIDGYRGSLEGTERERAARAQMADQRAREARARLGDLEQYRREYVLGFGQRVAVGMTGPALRDYHAFVNRLDGAIAQQHQVIQRCEAERERDQQRWREIAVQLKAVSAVIDRWRVEERVVEDRIEQRDIDERALRMRHATPV
;
A
#
# COMPACT_ATOMS: atom_id res chain seq x y z
N MET A 1 21.95 12.45 24.86
CA MET A 1 20.99 11.50 24.28
C MET A 1 21.74 10.34 23.65
N LYS A 2 21.41 9.11 24.04
CA LYS A 2 22.07 7.91 23.49
C LYS A 2 21.75 7.75 22.00
N ARG A 3 22.69 7.14 21.26
CA ARG A 3 22.56 6.80 19.84
C ARG A 3 21.23 6.10 19.53
N GLU A 4 20.86 5.13 20.36
CA GLU A 4 19.63 4.36 20.23
C GLU A 4 18.36 5.24 20.32
N GLN A 5 18.31 6.17 21.25
CA GLN A 5 17.16 7.05 21.43
C GLN A 5 16.92 7.96 20.22
N ARG A 6 17.99 8.46 19.61
CA ARG A 6 17.89 9.30 18.40
C ARG A 6 17.37 8.52 17.20
N ILE A 7 17.86 7.30 17.03
CA ILE A 7 17.42 6.47 15.89
C ILE A 7 16.02 5.90 16.11
N ASP A 8 15.62 5.65 17.37
CA ASP A 8 14.24 5.29 17.68
C ASP A 8 13.25 6.42 17.35
N GLY A 9 13.62 7.66 17.60
CA GLY A 9 12.82 8.82 17.17
C GLY A 9 12.69 8.90 15.64
N TYR A 10 13.78 8.63 14.92
CA TYR A 10 13.78 8.57 13.46
C TYR A 10 12.92 7.42 12.96
N ARG A 11 13.03 6.23 13.55
CA ARG A 11 12.17 5.07 13.22
C ARG A 11 10.71 5.40 13.43
N GLY A 12 10.34 6.06 14.53
CA GLY A 12 8.97 6.49 14.80
C GLY A 12 8.42 7.41 13.72
N SER A 13 9.25 8.34 13.23
CA SER A 13 8.92 9.21 12.10
C SER A 13 8.69 8.41 10.80
N LEU A 14 9.55 7.44 10.51
CA LEU A 14 9.41 6.55 9.35
C LEU A 14 8.14 5.69 9.45
N GLU A 15 7.83 5.17 10.62
CA GLU A 15 6.61 4.39 10.88
C GLU A 15 5.35 5.23 10.59
N GLY A 16 5.34 6.50 10.99
CA GLY A 16 4.25 7.42 10.69
C GLY A 16 4.09 7.66 9.20
N THR A 17 5.19 7.89 8.50
CA THR A 17 5.21 8.07 7.04
C THR A 17 4.79 6.78 6.31
N GLU A 18 5.24 5.62 6.78
CA GLU A 18 4.86 4.32 6.21
C GLU A 18 3.35 4.11 6.31
N ARG A 19 2.75 4.36 7.48
CA ARG A 19 1.30 4.23 7.66
C ARG A 19 0.53 5.18 6.75
N GLU A 20 0.98 6.41 6.61
CA GLU A 20 0.36 7.40 5.72
C GLU A 20 0.43 6.95 4.26
N ARG A 21 1.58 6.49 3.80
CA ARG A 21 1.77 6.01 2.44
C ARG A 21 1.02 4.71 2.17
N ALA A 22 0.94 3.81 3.15
CA ALA A 22 0.14 2.59 3.06
C ALA A 22 -1.35 2.92 2.88
N ALA A 23 -1.86 3.89 3.64
CA ALA A 23 -3.25 4.33 3.51
C ALA A 23 -3.53 4.95 2.12
N ARG A 24 -2.62 5.76 1.61
CA ARG A 24 -2.73 6.34 0.26
C ARG A 24 -2.70 5.28 -0.83
N ALA A 25 -1.81 4.29 -0.72
CA ALA A 25 -1.73 3.18 -1.66
C ALA A 25 -3.02 2.36 -1.67
N GLN A 26 -3.61 2.11 -0.49
CA GLN A 26 -4.87 1.42 -0.36
C GLN A 26 -6.03 2.19 -1.00
N MET A 27 -6.08 3.51 -0.80
CA MET A 27 -7.10 4.37 -1.43
C MET A 27 -6.95 4.42 -2.95
N ALA A 28 -5.72 4.48 -3.45
CA ALA A 28 -5.45 4.47 -4.90
C ALA A 28 -5.86 3.12 -5.52
N ASP A 29 -5.59 2.01 -4.84
CA ASP A 29 -6.06 0.68 -5.25
C ASP A 29 -7.58 0.60 -5.31
N GLN A 30 -8.25 1.14 -4.31
CA GLN A 30 -9.72 1.18 -4.26
C GLN A 30 -10.31 2.01 -5.42
N ARG A 31 -9.73 3.17 -5.72
CA ARG A 31 -10.16 4.00 -6.85
C ARG A 31 -9.99 3.29 -8.19
N ALA A 32 -8.91 2.56 -8.37
CA ALA A 32 -8.67 1.76 -9.57
C ALA A 32 -9.71 0.65 -9.73
N ARG A 33 -10.04 -0.04 -8.65
CA ARG A 33 -11.09 -1.07 -8.63
C ARG A 33 -12.47 -0.49 -8.96
N GLU A 34 -12.83 0.63 -8.36
CA GLU A 34 -14.09 1.31 -8.62
C GLU A 34 -14.19 1.79 -10.08
N ALA A 35 -13.09 2.31 -10.62
CA ALA A 35 -13.04 2.73 -12.02
C ALA A 35 -13.25 1.56 -12.98
N ARG A 36 -12.66 0.40 -12.70
CA ARG A 36 -12.88 -0.83 -13.49
C ARG A 36 -14.30 -1.36 -13.35
N ALA A 37 -14.85 -1.35 -12.13
CA ALA A 37 -16.22 -1.77 -11.88
C ALA A 37 -17.22 -0.89 -12.67
N ARG A 38 -16.98 0.42 -12.69
CA ARG A 38 -17.81 1.35 -13.46
C ARG A 38 -17.75 1.08 -14.95
N LEU A 39 -16.58 0.75 -15.49
CA LEU A 39 -16.47 0.34 -16.89
C LEU A 39 -17.30 -0.92 -17.16
N GLY A 40 -17.22 -1.92 -16.29
CA GLY A 40 -18.03 -3.14 -16.40
C GLY A 40 -19.53 -2.82 -16.42
N ASP A 41 -19.99 -1.92 -15.57
CA ASP A 41 -21.39 -1.50 -15.51
C ASP A 41 -21.82 -0.79 -16.82
N LEU A 42 -20.96 0.09 -17.35
CA LEU A 42 -21.24 0.78 -18.62
C LEU A 42 -21.32 -0.19 -19.80
N GLU A 43 -20.39 -1.13 -19.86
CA GLU A 43 -20.38 -2.17 -20.91
C GLU A 43 -21.59 -3.09 -20.81
N GLN A 44 -21.98 -3.47 -19.59
CA GLN A 44 -23.19 -4.26 -19.34
C GLN A 44 -24.43 -3.53 -19.75
N TYR A 45 -24.56 -2.26 -19.38
CA TYR A 45 -25.69 -1.42 -19.75
C TYR A 45 -25.77 -1.27 -21.27
N ARG A 46 -24.64 -1.08 -21.94
CA ARG A 46 -24.60 -1.01 -23.41
C ARG A 46 -25.08 -2.31 -24.05
N ARG A 47 -24.63 -3.46 -23.58
CA ARG A 47 -25.09 -4.77 -24.10
C ARG A 47 -26.59 -4.93 -23.96
N GLU A 48 -27.14 -4.61 -22.80
CA GLU A 48 -28.59 -4.70 -22.53
C GLU A 48 -29.38 -3.76 -23.42
N TYR A 49 -28.87 -2.55 -23.61
CA TYR A 49 -29.52 -1.55 -24.45
C TYR A 49 -29.56 -1.95 -25.92
N VAL A 50 -28.43 -2.46 -26.44
CA VAL A 50 -28.32 -2.96 -27.81
C VAL A 50 -29.23 -4.19 -28.02
N LEU A 51 -29.26 -5.11 -27.08
CA LEU A 51 -30.12 -6.28 -27.12
C LEU A 51 -31.61 -5.91 -27.11
N GLY A 52 -32.00 -5.00 -26.23
CA GLY A 52 -33.35 -4.48 -26.15
C GLY A 52 -33.80 -3.77 -27.43
N PHE A 53 -32.87 -3.06 -28.08
CA PHE A 53 -33.15 -2.44 -29.39
C PHE A 53 -33.42 -3.46 -30.47
N GLY A 54 -32.63 -4.55 -30.55
CA GLY A 54 -32.85 -5.62 -31.51
C GLY A 54 -34.25 -6.24 -31.38
N GLN A 55 -34.75 -6.40 -30.16
CA GLN A 55 -36.10 -6.87 -29.89
C GLN A 55 -37.17 -5.88 -30.35
N ARG A 56 -36.96 -4.57 -30.16
CA ARG A 56 -37.89 -3.52 -30.63
C ARG A 56 -37.94 -3.39 -32.15
N VAL A 57 -36.79 -3.57 -32.81
CA VAL A 57 -36.70 -3.55 -34.28
C VAL A 57 -37.53 -4.66 -34.89
N ALA A 58 -37.58 -5.83 -34.29
CA ALA A 58 -38.39 -6.96 -34.72
C ALA A 58 -39.88 -6.67 -34.69
N VAL A 59 -40.34 -5.75 -33.81
CA VAL A 59 -41.75 -5.33 -33.68
C VAL A 59 -42.08 -4.12 -34.58
N GLY A 60 -41.06 -3.37 -35.05
CA GLY A 60 -41.18 -2.18 -35.84
C GLY A 60 -40.78 -0.90 -35.07
N MET A 61 -39.99 -0.04 -35.71
CA MET A 61 -39.48 1.18 -35.08
C MET A 61 -39.56 2.36 -36.05
N THR A 62 -39.89 3.55 -35.55
CA THR A 62 -39.94 4.80 -36.34
C THR A 62 -38.53 5.30 -36.63
N GLY A 63 -38.38 6.13 -37.70
CA GLY A 63 -37.11 6.78 -38.04
C GLY A 63 -36.58 7.68 -36.91
N PRO A 64 -37.38 8.52 -36.23
CA PRO A 64 -36.93 9.28 -35.07
C PRO A 64 -36.43 8.41 -33.91
N ALA A 65 -37.09 7.31 -33.59
CA ALA A 65 -36.67 6.39 -32.55
C ALA A 65 -35.33 5.72 -32.88
N LEU A 66 -35.11 5.41 -34.15
CA LEU A 66 -33.81 4.86 -34.62
C LEU A 66 -32.68 5.90 -34.45
N ARG A 67 -32.92 7.16 -34.76
CA ARG A 67 -31.94 8.24 -34.58
C ARG A 67 -31.58 8.42 -33.10
N ASP A 68 -32.59 8.42 -32.22
CA ASP A 68 -32.41 8.55 -30.77
C ASP A 68 -31.59 7.38 -30.22
N TYR A 69 -31.84 6.16 -30.71
CA TYR A 69 -31.06 4.99 -30.36
C TYR A 69 -29.57 5.15 -30.72
N HIS A 70 -29.29 5.53 -31.98
CA HIS A 70 -27.92 5.74 -32.45
C HIS A 70 -27.19 6.84 -31.65
N ALA A 71 -27.90 7.95 -31.37
CA ALA A 71 -27.33 9.03 -30.57
C ALA A 71 -27.02 8.59 -29.15
N PHE A 72 -27.85 7.75 -28.55
CA PHE A 72 -27.66 7.24 -27.19
C PHE A 72 -26.49 6.25 -27.16
N VAL A 73 -26.42 5.32 -28.11
CA VAL A 73 -25.29 4.37 -28.20
C VAL A 73 -23.97 5.10 -28.41
N ASN A 74 -23.95 6.14 -29.23
CA ASN A 74 -22.75 6.97 -29.42
C ASN A 74 -22.32 7.66 -28.13
N ARG A 75 -23.28 8.14 -27.33
CA ARG A 75 -22.97 8.71 -26.00
C ARG A 75 -22.42 7.66 -25.03
N LEU A 76 -22.97 6.45 -25.05
CA LEU A 76 -22.44 5.33 -24.26
C LEU A 76 -21.03 4.97 -24.68
N ASP A 77 -20.76 4.89 -25.99
CA ASP A 77 -19.41 4.61 -26.49
C ASP A 77 -18.41 5.69 -26.09
N GLY A 78 -18.84 6.96 -26.10
CA GLY A 78 -18.04 8.07 -25.60
C GLY A 78 -17.76 7.98 -24.10
N ALA A 79 -18.76 7.60 -23.31
CA ALA A 79 -18.60 7.39 -21.87
C ALA A 79 -17.67 6.22 -21.55
N ILE A 80 -17.76 5.14 -22.32
CA ILE A 80 -16.86 3.98 -22.20
C ILE A 80 -15.42 4.37 -22.52
N ALA A 81 -15.21 5.11 -23.62
CA ALA A 81 -13.88 5.58 -24.00
C ALA A 81 -13.29 6.51 -22.92
N GLN A 82 -14.10 7.40 -22.37
CA GLN A 82 -13.70 8.29 -21.28
C GLN A 82 -13.36 7.49 -20.02
N GLN A 83 -14.13 6.44 -19.72
CA GLN A 83 -13.86 5.58 -18.55
C GLN A 83 -12.55 4.81 -18.69
N HIS A 84 -12.16 4.39 -19.89
CA HIS A 84 -10.84 3.80 -20.14
C HIS A 84 -9.71 4.78 -19.78
N GLN A 85 -9.87 6.06 -20.10
CA GLN A 85 -8.89 7.09 -19.72
C GLN A 85 -8.83 7.29 -18.20
N VAL A 86 -9.97 7.24 -17.52
CA VAL A 86 -10.04 7.30 -16.04
C VAL A 86 -9.30 6.13 -15.43
N ILE A 87 -9.49 4.92 -15.95
CA ILE A 87 -8.79 3.71 -15.48
C ILE A 87 -7.28 3.87 -15.66
N GLN A 88 -6.82 4.34 -16.80
CA GLN A 88 -5.38 4.56 -17.03
C GLN A 88 -4.78 5.51 -16.00
N ARG A 89 -5.46 6.61 -15.69
CA ARG A 89 -5.01 7.55 -14.65
C ARG A 89 -5.00 6.93 -13.26
N CYS A 90 -6.04 6.20 -12.91
CA CYS A 90 -6.13 5.52 -11.60
C CYS A 90 -5.07 4.44 -11.45
N GLU A 91 -4.77 3.67 -12.51
CA GLU A 91 -3.70 2.67 -12.51
C GLU A 91 -2.32 3.32 -12.36
N ALA A 92 -2.07 4.45 -13.02
CA ALA A 92 -0.82 5.19 -12.87
C ALA A 92 -0.65 5.74 -11.45
N GLU A 93 -1.70 6.29 -10.85
CA GLU A 93 -1.69 6.75 -9.46
C GLU A 93 -1.45 5.60 -8.49
N ARG A 94 -2.12 4.48 -8.70
CA ARG A 94 -1.94 3.26 -7.90
C ARG A 94 -0.49 2.78 -7.93
N GLU A 95 0.12 2.69 -9.10
CA GLU A 95 1.52 2.26 -9.25
C GLU A 95 2.47 3.22 -8.53
N ARG A 96 2.26 4.53 -8.68
CA ARG A 96 3.07 5.56 -8.03
C ARG A 96 2.97 5.49 -6.51
N ASP A 97 1.76 5.35 -5.97
CA ASP A 97 1.54 5.30 -4.53
C ASP A 97 2.06 3.99 -3.92
N GLN A 98 1.94 2.88 -4.63
CA GLN A 98 2.55 1.60 -4.22
C GLN A 98 4.07 1.70 -4.19
N GLN A 99 4.68 2.36 -5.17
CA GLN A 99 6.12 2.56 -5.22
C GLN A 99 6.61 3.43 -4.06
N ARG A 100 5.90 4.51 -3.75
CA ARG A 100 6.21 5.37 -2.59
C ARG A 100 6.11 4.62 -1.27
N TRP A 101 5.12 3.77 -1.13
CA TRP A 101 5.00 2.94 0.05
C TRP A 101 6.14 1.93 0.15
N ARG A 102 6.50 1.25 -0.92
CA ARG A 102 7.63 0.30 -0.94
C ARG A 102 8.94 0.97 -0.53
N GLU A 103 9.20 2.17 -1.01
CA GLU A 103 10.40 2.92 -0.67
C GLU A 103 10.53 3.16 0.84
N ILE A 104 9.47 3.63 1.47
CA ILE A 104 9.51 3.87 2.91
C ILE A 104 9.52 2.57 3.71
N ALA A 105 8.86 1.52 3.24
CA ALA A 105 8.88 0.21 3.87
C ALA A 105 10.30 -0.39 3.90
N VAL A 106 11.06 -0.24 2.82
CA VAL A 106 12.46 -0.66 2.73
C VAL A 106 13.33 0.13 3.71
N GLN A 107 13.18 1.45 3.76
CA GLN A 107 13.92 2.29 4.71
C GLN A 107 13.62 1.93 6.16
N LEU A 108 12.36 1.72 6.50
CA LEU A 108 11.93 1.33 7.84
C LEU A 108 12.52 -0.02 8.23
N LYS A 109 12.51 -0.98 7.33
CA LYS A 109 13.10 -2.31 7.55
C LYS A 109 14.61 -2.21 7.79
N ALA A 110 15.31 -1.38 7.03
CA ALA A 110 16.75 -1.17 7.18
C ALA A 110 17.09 -0.54 8.53
N VAL A 111 16.36 0.49 8.94
CA VAL A 111 16.54 1.15 10.24
C VAL A 111 16.24 0.19 11.39
N SER A 112 15.16 -0.58 11.31
CA SER A 112 14.80 -1.58 12.30
C SER A 112 15.90 -2.65 12.47
N ALA A 113 16.51 -3.08 11.37
CA ALA A 113 17.61 -4.04 11.39
C ALA A 113 18.85 -3.48 12.09
N VAL A 114 19.17 -2.20 11.88
CA VAL A 114 20.28 -1.51 12.55
C VAL A 114 20.03 -1.43 14.07
N ILE A 115 18.83 -1.05 14.47
CA ILE A 115 18.45 -0.97 15.89
C ILE A 115 18.55 -2.35 16.56
N ASP A 116 18.06 -3.38 15.93
CA ASP A 116 18.12 -4.75 16.45
C ASP A 116 19.57 -5.22 16.63
N ARG A 117 20.43 -4.87 15.66
CA ARG A 117 21.87 -5.19 15.73
C ARG A 117 22.53 -4.48 16.92
N TRP A 118 22.25 -3.20 17.12
CA TRP A 118 22.79 -2.44 18.24
C TRP A 118 22.32 -2.98 19.58
N ARG A 119 21.08 -3.40 19.71
CA ARG A 119 20.54 -4.04 20.91
C ARG A 119 21.24 -5.36 21.23
N VAL A 120 21.53 -6.14 20.22
CA VAL A 120 22.31 -7.40 20.39
C VAL A 120 23.74 -7.08 20.83
N GLU A 121 24.41 -6.12 20.21
CA GLU A 121 25.76 -5.67 20.59
C GLU A 121 25.82 -5.19 22.03
N GLU A 122 24.86 -4.37 22.44
CA GLU A 122 24.75 -3.87 23.83
C GLU A 122 24.56 -5.01 24.84
N ARG A 123 23.73 -5.97 24.51
CA ARG A 123 23.49 -7.16 25.34
C ARG A 123 24.78 -7.98 25.51
N VAL A 124 25.55 -8.18 24.47
CA VAL A 124 26.84 -8.87 24.52
C VAL A 124 27.81 -8.14 25.41
N VAL A 125 27.88 -6.81 25.33
CA VAL A 125 28.75 -5.99 26.20
C VAL A 125 28.31 -6.08 27.66
N GLU A 126 27.01 -5.99 27.95
CA GLU A 126 26.46 -6.11 29.30
C GLU A 126 26.75 -7.51 29.89
N ASP A 127 26.56 -8.57 29.14
CA ASP A 127 26.84 -9.93 29.55
C ASP A 127 28.33 -10.12 29.90
N ARG A 128 29.24 -9.54 29.13
CA ARG A 128 30.66 -9.55 29.38
C ARG A 128 31.04 -8.83 30.69
N ILE A 129 30.39 -7.68 30.93
CA ILE A 129 30.61 -6.91 32.17
C ILE A 129 30.10 -7.70 33.37
N GLU A 130 28.93 -8.29 33.31
CA GLU A 130 28.38 -9.16 34.36
C GLU A 130 29.31 -10.36 34.64
N GLN A 131 29.78 -11.01 33.60
CA GLN A 131 30.70 -12.15 33.74
C GLN A 131 32.02 -11.75 34.43
N ARG A 132 32.58 -10.60 34.06
CA ARG A 132 33.75 -10.01 34.73
C ARG A 132 33.50 -9.75 36.22
N ASP A 133 32.36 -9.16 36.56
CA ASP A 133 31.98 -8.88 37.95
C ASP A 133 31.84 -10.18 38.75
N ILE A 134 31.25 -11.20 38.20
CA ILE A 134 31.11 -12.52 38.80
C ILE A 134 32.51 -13.15 39.04
N ASP A 135 33.38 -13.08 38.06
CA ASP A 135 34.74 -13.63 38.15
C ASP A 135 35.57 -12.90 39.21
N GLU A 136 35.46 -11.57 39.27
CA GLU A 136 36.14 -10.77 40.30
C GLU A 136 35.64 -11.11 41.71
N ARG A 137 34.34 -11.26 41.91
CA ARG A 137 33.74 -11.66 43.17
C ARG A 137 34.20 -13.05 43.59
N ALA A 138 34.27 -14.00 42.68
CA ALA A 138 34.77 -15.33 42.92
C ALA A 138 36.25 -15.33 43.35
N LEU A 139 37.07 -14.49 42.71
CA LEU A 139 38.47 -14.31 43.09
C LEU A 139 38.61 -13.69 44.49
N ARG A 140 37.82 -12.68 44.82
CA ARG A 140 37.83 -12.08 46.17
C ARG A 140 37.43 -13.08 47.24
N MET A 141 36.42 -13.90 46.97
CA MET A 141 35.99 -14.95 47.89
C MET A 141 37.10 -15.99 48.12
N ARG A 142 37.84 -16.39 47.11
CA ARG A 142 38.98 -17.31 47.23
C ARG A 142 40.11 -16.73 48.07
N HIS A 143 40.37 -15.42 47.93
CA HIS A 143 41.42 -14.75 48.74
C HIS A 143 40.97 -14.40 50.13
N ALA A 144 39.69 -14.33 50.42
CA ALA A 144 39.15 -14.02 51.74
C ALA A 144 38.98 -15.24 52.66
N THR A 145 39.10 -16.45 52.17
CA THR A 145 39.02 -17.69 52.97
C THR A 145 40.36 -17.93 53.68
N PRO A 146 40.41 -17.83 55.00
CA PRO A 146 41.62 -18.13 55.75
C PRO A 146 41.96 -19.64 55.64
N VAL A 147 43.21 -19.93 55.37
CA VAL A 147 43.74 -21.30 55.31
C VAL A 147 43.96 -21.84 56.73
#